data_fb1e1654bc8a60d6e9f6a4b94401de25
#
_entry.id   fb1e1654bc8a60d6e9f6a4b94401de25
#
_cell.length_a   1.000
_cell.length_b   1.000
_cell.length_c   1.000
_cell.angle_alpha   90.00
_cell.angle_beta   90.00
_cell.angle_gamma   90.00
#
_symmetry.space_group_name_H-M   'P 1'
#
loop_
_entity.id
_entity.type
_entity.pdbx_description
1 polymer ?
#
loop_
_entity_poly.entity_id
_entity_poly.type
_entity_poly.pdbx_seq_one_letter_code
_entity_poly.pdbx_strand_id
1 'polypeptide(L)'
;MKLIQVVLVMLLFSVSSHLMGLDIGDKAPGFTLEATDGKTYSLDQFLNKEAVVIAWYPTAFTSGCTIECKSLALNGHLLKDLEVAYFMASVDPIEENIKFALDNDA
;
A
#
# COMPACT_ATOMS: atom_id res chain seq x y z
N MET A 1 24.45 -20.18 -39.59
CA MET A 1 23.78 -20.77 -38.37
C MET A 1 24.35 -20.22 -37.06
N LYS A 2 25.67 -20.17 -36.86
CA LYS A 2 26.28 -19.61 -35.65
C LYS A 2 25.98 -18.10 -35.46
N LEU A 3 25.93 -17.31 -36.52
CA LEU A 3 25.64 -15.87 -36.45
C LEU A 3 24.19 -15.58 -35.98
N ILE A 4 23.24 -16.39 -36.45
CA ILE A 4 21.81 -16.27 -36.09
C ILE A 4 21.60 -16.64 -34.63
N GLN A 5 22.32 -17.63 -34.09
CA GLN A 5 22.27 -17.99 -32.70
C GLN A 5 22.84 -16.91 -31.78
N VAL A 6 23.92 -16.25 -32.18
CA VAL A 6 24.52 -15.15 -31.43
C VAL A 6 23.59 -13.93 -31.40
N VAL A 7 22.94 -13.61 -32.54
CA VAL A 7 21.96 -12.51 -32.63
C VAL A 7 20.71 -12.81 -31.75
N LEU A 8 20.24 -14.06 -31.77
CA LEU A 8 19.09 -14.48 -30.95
C LEU A 8 19.38 -14.40 -29.45
N VAL A 9 20.59 -14.78 -29.02
CA VAL A 9 21.05 -14.67 -27.65
C VAL A 9 21.23 -13.21 -27.22
N MET A 10 21.72 -12.33 -28.10
CA MET A 10 21.80 -10.90 -27.81
C MET A 10 20.44 -10.22 -27.67
N LEU A 11 19.43 -10.66 -28.47
CA LEU A 11 18.06 -10.11 -28.34
C LEU A 11 17.36 -10.52 -27.04
N LEU A 12 17.71 -11.65 -26.46
CA LEU A 12 17.15 -12.11 -25.17
C LEU A 12 17.69 -11.35 -23.96
N PHE A 13 18.84 -10.68 -24.06
CA PHE A 13 19.41 -9.87 -22.98
C PHE A 13 18.89 -8.43 -22.92
N SER A 14 18.09 -7.99 -23.89
CA SER A 14 17.65 -6.60 -24.00
C SER A 14 16.34 -6.28 -23.27
N VAL A 15 15.71 -7.23 -22.58
CA VAL A 15 14.48 -7.01 -21.82
C VAL A 15 14.79 -7.05 -20.32
N SER A 16 15.76 -6.24 -19.89
CA SER A 16 15.83 -5.86 -18.48
C SER A 16 14.77 -4.81 -18.21
N SER A 17 13.55 -5.24 -17.92
CA SER A 17 12.55 -4.37 -17.34
C SER A 17 13.11 -3.90 -16.01
N HIS A 18 13.62 -2.68 -15.95
CA HIS A 18 13.98 -2.03 -14.71
C HIS A 18 12.68 -1.86 -13.91
N LEU A 19 12.43 -2.77 -12.97
CA LEU A 19 11.46 -2.56 -11.90
C LEU A 19 12.02 -1.45 -11.01
N MET A 20 11.86 -0.21 -11.45
CA MET A 20 12.19 0.94 -10.63
C MET A 20 11.02 1.16 -9.67
N GLY A 21 11.27 1.03 -8.38
CA GLY A 21 10.37 1.52 -7.34
C GLY A 21 10.26 3.05 -7.40
N LEU A 22 9.32 3.61 -6.65
CA LEU A 22 9.18 5.05 -6.50
C LEU A 22 10.29 5.61 -5.61
N ASP A 23 10.86 6.74 -6.02
CA ASP A 23 11.78 7.52 -5.21
C ASP A 23 11.06 8.66 -4.48
N ILE A 24 11.75 9.25 -3.50
CA ILE A 24 11.25 10.43 -2.79
C ILE A 24 11.09 11.59 -3.80
N GLY A 25 9.91 12.16 -3.84
CA GLY A 25 9.55 13.24 -4.78
C GLY A 25 8.81 12.77 -6.02
N ASP A 26 8.73 11.47 -6.26
CA ASP A 26 7.94 10.93 -7.36
C ASP A 26 6.44 11.09 -7.10
N LYS A 27 5.68 11.25 -8.19
CA LYS A 27 4.23 11.29 -8.09
C LYS A 27 3.71 9.92 -7.65
N ALA A 28 2.98 9.91 -6.53
CA ALA A 28 2.32 8.69 -6.06
C ALA A 28 1.31 8.17 -7.10
N PRO A 29 1.28 6.85 -7.37
CA PRO A 29 0.24 6.26 -8.20
C PRO A 29 -1.13 6.46 -7.57
N GLY A 30 -2.13 6.79 -8.39
CA GLY A 30 -3.51 6.89 -7.94
C GLY A 30 -4.04 5.52 -7.50
N PHE A 31 -4.94 5.53 -6.54
CA PHE A 31 -5.69 4.35 -6.13
C PHE A 31 -7.15 4.71 -5.85
N THR A 32 -8.01 3.72 -5.90
CA THR A 32 -9.39 3.77 -5.42
C THR A 32 -9.68 2.41 -4.80
N LEU A 33 -9.85 2.38 -3.46
CA LEU A 33 -9.95 1.16 -2.67
C LEU A 33 -11.09 1.23 -1.69
N GLU A 34 -11.74 0.09 -1.47
CA GLU A 34 -12.72 -0.11 -0.42
C GLU A 34 -12.02 -0.28 0.93
N ALA A 35 -12.56 0.35 1.97
CA ALA A 35 -12.03 0.30 3.32
C ALA A 35 -12.94 -0.48 4.27
N THR A 36 -12.43 -0.82 5.44
CA THR A 36 -13.11 -1.62 6.47
C THR A 36 -14.32 -0.92 7.09
N ASP A 37 -14.44 0.39 6.91
CA ASP A 37 -15.62 1.18 7.33
C ASP A 37 -16.76 1.18 6.29
N GLY A 38 -16.63 0.41 5.21
CA GLY A 38 -17.59 0.31 4.12
C GLY A 38 -17.57 1.48 3.14
N LYS A 39 -16.61 2.39 3.25
CA LYS A 39 -16.43 3.51 2.32
C LYS A 39 -15.37 3.18 1.28
N THR A 40 -15.42 3.94 0.19
CA THR A 40 -14.38 3.88 -0.85
C THR A 40 -13.53 5.14 -0.78
N TYR A 41 -12.21 4.97 -0.76
CA TYR A 41 -11.24 6.05 -0.72
C TYR A 41 -10.40 6.08 -1.99
N SER A 42 -10.17 7.28 -2.51
CA SER A 42 -9.22 7.51 -3.59
C SER A 42 -8.20 8.58 -3.20
N LEU A 43 -6.99 8.48 -3.73
CA LEU A 43 -5.92 9.41 -3.41
C LEU A 43 -6.30 10.87 -3.74
N ASP A 44 -7.04 11.07 -4.82
CA ASP A 44 -7.46 12.42 -5.27
C ASP A 44 -8.36 13.16 -4.27
N GLN A 45 -9.04 12.43 -3.37
CA GLN A 45 -9.89 13.04 -2.33
C GLN A 45 -9.08 13.88 -1.33
N PHE A 46 -7.82 13.56 -1.15
CA PHE A 46 -6.92 14.19 -0.18
C PHE A 46 -6.03 15.26 -0.80
N LEU A 47 -5.98 15.34 -2.12
CA LEU A 47 -5.11 16.27 -2.85
C LEU A 47 -5.35 17.71 -2.41
N ASN A 48 -4.29 18.41 -2.04
CA ASN A 48 -4.29 19.79 -1.53
C ASN A 48 -5.10 20.02 -0.23
N LYS A 49 -5.42 18.95 0.51
CA LYS A 49 -6.16 19.02 1.78
C LYS A 49 -5.33 18.49 2.94
N GLU A 50 -4.81 17.28 2.80
CA GLU A 50 -4.07 16.61 3.86
C GLU A 50 -3.08 15.61 3.26
N ALA A 51 -2.04 15.30 4.02
CA ALA A 51 -1.10 14.25 3.65
C ALA A 51 -1.73 12.86 3.87
N VAL A 52 -1.36 11.89 3.03
CA VAL A 52 -1.80 10.52 3.16
C VAL A 52 -0.63 9.63 3.56
N VAL A 53 -0.81 8.87 4.64
CA VAL A 53 0.14 7.85 5.09
C VAL A 53 -0.50 6.48 4.94
N ILE A 54 0.18 5.58 4.25
CA ILE A 54 -0.24 4.20 4.09
C ILE A 54 0.78 3.30 4.78
N ALA A 55 0.35 2.62 5.84
CA ALA A 55 1.14 1.60 6.53
C ALA A 55 0.80 0.23 5.93
N TRP A 56 1.74 -0.32 5.18
CA TRP A 56 1.57 -1.63 4.56
C TRP A 56 1.89 -2.74 5.55
N TYR A 57 1.00 -3.72 5.70
CA TYR A 57 1.24 -4.92 6.48
C TYR A 57 1.05 -6.20 5.65
N PRO A 58 1.88 -7.24 5.87
CA PRO A 58 1.89 -8.41 5.00
C PRO A 58 0.65 -9.30 5.15
N THR A 59 0.12 -9.48 6.38
CA THR A 59 -1.00 -10.40 6.62
C THR A 59 -1.74 -10.04 7.91
N ALA A 60 -3.08 -10.00 7.85
CA ALA A 60 -3.94 -9.84 9.02
C ALA A 60 -3.71 -10.98 10.05
N PHE A 61 -4.02 -10.72 11.31
CA PHE A 61 -3.94 -11.65 12.45
C PHE A 61 -2.54 -12.16 12.81
N THR A 62 -1.46 -11.67 12.20
CA THR A 62 -0.11 -11.91 12.68
C THR A 62 0.19 -11.04 13.91
N SER A 63 1.09 -11.49 14.80
CA SER A 63 1.35 -10.81 16.07
C SER A 63 1.86 -9.38 15.90
N GLY A 64 2.83 -9.15 15.02
CA GLY A 64 3.37 -7.82 14.72
C GLY A 64 2.34 -6.87 14.13
N CYS A 65 1.60 -7.33 13.11
CA CYS A 65 0.54 -6.54 12.48
C CYS A 65 -0.60 -6.21 13.45
N THR A 66 -0.94 -7.13 14.36
CA THR A 66 -1.95 -6.90 15.39
C THR A 66 -1.52 -5.83 16.40
N ILE A 67 -0.26 -5.83 16.82
CA ILE A 67 0.28 -4.81 17.72
C ILE A 67 0.26 -3.44 17.04
N GLU A 68 0.67 -3.36 15.80
CA GLU A 68 0.69 -2.12 15.02
C GLU A 68 -0.73 -1.57 14.81
N CYS A 69 -1.68 -2.41 14.43
CA CYS A 69 -3.08 -2.04 14.27
C CYS A 69 -3.67 -1.46 15.55
N LYS A 70 -3.49 -2.13 16.68
CA LYS A 70 -3.93 -1.64 17.98
C LYS A 70 -3.28 -0.33 18.38
N SER A 71 -1.99 -0.17 18.12
CA SER A 71 -1.27 1.07 18.40
C SER A 71 -1.83 2.24 17.59
N LEU A 72 -2.12 2.05 16.31
CA LEU A 72 -2.73 3.07 15.46
C LEU A 72 -4.17 3.38 15.89
N ALA A 73 -4.96 2.37 16.25
CA ALA A 73 -6.32 2.57 16.76
C ALA A 73 -6.34 3.43 18.03
N LEU A 74 -5.43 3.16 18.97
CA LEU A 74 -5.33 3.90 20.22
C LEU A 74 -4.78 5.32 20.06
N ASN A 75 -3.80 5.51 19.19
CA ASN A 75 -3.04 6.75 19.07
C ASN A 75 -3.39 7.57 17.83
N GLY A 76 -4.26 7.09 16.95
CA GLY A 76 -4.62 7.77 15.71
C GLY A 76 -5.18 9.18 15.90
N HIS A 77 -5.81 9.44 17.05
CA HIS A 77 -6.29 10.79 17.41
C HIS A 77 -5.17 11.83 17.43
N LEU A 78 -3.93 11.43 17.71
CA LEU A 78 -2.76 12.33 17.72
C LEU A 78 -2.37 12.79 16.32
N LEU A 79 -2.76 12.02 15.27
CA LEU A 79 -2.48 12.36 13.89
C LEU A 79 -3.51 13.33 13.29
N LYS A 80 -4.70 13.43 13.88
CA LYS A 80 -5.77 14.31 13.38
C LYS A 80 -5.38 15.79 13.38
N ASP A 81 -4.60 16.20 14.37
CA ASP A 81 -4.16 17.59 14.52
C ASP A 81 -3.05 17.96 13.53
N LEU A 82 -2.50 16.98 12.80
CA LEU A 82 -1.42 17.14 11.83
C LEU A 82 -1.93 17.21 10.38
N GLU A 83 -3.25 17.25 10.14
CA GLU A 83 -3.84 17.20 8.80
C GLU A 83 -3.31 16.01 7.99
N VAL A 84 -3.32 14.83 8.59
CA VAL A 84 -2.87 13.56 8.01
C VAL A 84 -4.00 12.54 8.02
N ALA A 85 -4.36 12.04 6.84
CA ALA A 85 -5.13 10.82 6.70
C ALA A 85 -4.20 9.62 6.71
N TYR A 86 -4.47 8.62 7.56
CA TYR A 86 -3.66 7.42 7.62
C TYR A 86 -4.51 6.16 7.43
N PHE A 87 -3.93 5.19 6.75
CA PHE A 87 -4.55 3.91 6.47
C PHE A 87 -3.56 2.78 6.69
N MET A 88 -4.07 1.65 7.14
CA MET A 88 -3.35 0.38 7.02
C MET A 88 -3.82 -0.34 5.76
N ALA A 89 -2.91 -0.98 5.04
CA ALA A 89 -3.22 -1.69 3.82
C ALA A 89 -2.54 -3.06 3.78
N SER A 90 -3.23 -4.05 3.20
CA SER A 90 -2.69 -5.38 2.94
C SER A 90 -3.24 -5.94 1.64
N VAL A 91 -2.75 -7.11 1.24
CA VAL A 91 -3.29 -7.89 0.10
C VAL A 91 -4.38 -8.87 0.52
N ASP A 92 -4.76 -8.89 1.80
CA ASP A 92 -5.83 -9.76 2.26
C ASP A 92 -7.18 -9.36 1.65
N PRO A 93 -8.13 -10.29 1.49
CA PRO A 93 -9.51 -9.98 1.10
C PRO A 93 -10.14 -8.97 2.07
N ILE A 94 -11.05 -8.14 1.56
CA ILE A 94 -11.68 -7.08 2.37
C ILE A 94 -12.43 -7.65 3.59
N GLU A 95 -13.01 -8.83 3.48
CA GLU A 95 -13.70 -9.50 4.58
C GLU A 95 -12.75 -9.85 5.74
N GLU A 96 -11.53 -10.28 5.43
CA GLU A 96 -10.49 -10.55 6.43
C GLU A 96 -10.03 -9.26 7.10
N ASN A 97 -9.86 -8.19 6.33
CA ASN A 97 -9.48 -6.89 6.87
C ASN A 97 -10.59 -6.29 7.74
N ILE A 98 -11.87 -6.44 7.38
CA ILE A 98 -13.00 -6.02 8.22
C ILE A 98 -12.97 -6.75 9.56
N LYS A 99 -12.81 -8.07 9.54
CA LYS A 99 -12.73 -8.86 10.76
C LYS A 99 -11.52 -8.46 11.61
N PHE A 100 -10.37 -8.27 10.98
CA PHE A 100 -9.15 -7.83 11.65
C PHE A 100 -9.31 -6.46 12.33
N ALA A 101 -9.94 -5.50 11.65
CA ALA A 101 -10.23 -4.18 12.21
C ALA A 101 -11.18 -4.28 13.41
N LEU A 102 -12.27 -5.05 13.30
CA LEU A 102 -13.23 -5.25 14.40
C LEU A 102 -12.58 -5.90 15.62
N ASP A 103 -11.72 -6.90 15.44
CA ASP A 103 -11.03 -7.60 16.54
C ASP A 103 -9.99 -6.72 17.25
N ASN A 104 -9.61 -5.60 16.65
CA ASN A 104 -8.59 -4.67 17.17
C ASN A 104 -9.13 -3.26 17.48
N ASP A 105 -10.44 -3.06 17.43
CA ASP A 105 -11.10 -1.76 17.64
C ASP A 105 -10.57 -0.64 16.72
N ALA A 106 -10.26 -0.99 15.47
CA ALA A 106 -9.64 -0.10 14.48
C ALA A 106 -10.59 0.30 13.35
#